data_f4c8f477c73ad1530ba1cac46851b203
#
_entry.id   f4c8f477c73ad1530ba1cac46851b203
#
_cell.length_a   1.000
_cell.length_b   1.000
_cell.length_c   1.000
_cell.angle_alpha   90.00
_cell.angle_beta   90.00
_cell.angle_gamma   90.00
#
_symmetry.space_group_name_H-M   'P 1'
#
loop_
_entity.id
_entity.type
_entity.pdbx_description
1 polymer ?
#
loop_
_entity_poly.entity_id
_entity_poly.type
_entity_poly.pdbx_seq_one_letter_code
_entity_poly.pdbx_strand_id
1 'polypeptide(L)'
;DEGLTQNPIYNLSGGMLAWDGGMAVDYPRVDLFDMQAAPADLFMQAMNLEKGALKFYSHIQQQYADAGWSDVFGRLSKAEIGHARTVYHFWKQMASDATDFDTLFESLEGDVLEGGVSFPQAVERVASIRGAACIPLIELALQIEYAAFDLYRAMADRSPAPDAQQAFLTIAQAEKAHMG
;
A
#
# COMPACT_ATOMS: atom_id res chain seq x y z
N ASP A 1 10.98 6.61 -34.50
CA ASP A 1 11.75 5.34 -34.32
C ASP A 1 12.56 4.92 -35.55
N GLU A 2 12.98 5.89 -36.34
CA GLU A 2 13.74 5.58 -37.51
C GLU A 2 15.19 5.28 -37.15
N GLY A 3 15.56 3.99 -37.21
CA GLY A 3 16.93 3.59 -37.42
C GLY A 3 17.78 3.20 -36.21
N LEU A 4 17.23 3.01 -35.02
CA LEU A 4 18.03 2.65 -33.85
C LEU A 4 18.39 1.16 -33.78
N THR A 5 17.56 0.26 -34.33
CA THR A 5 17.89 -1.16 -34.45
C THR A 5 16.93 -1.88 -35.39
N GLN A 6 17.44 -2.90 -36.11
CA GLN A 6 16.59 -3.84 -36.85
C GLN A 6 16.18 -5.06 -36.01
N ASN A 7 16.66 -5.14 -34.78
CA ASN A 7 16.32 -6.20 -33.86
C ASN A 7 14.95 -5.92 -33.22
N PRO A 8 14.20 -6.98 -32.87
CA PRO A 8 12.96 -6.84 -32.14
C PRO A 8 13.17 -6.08 -30.83
N ILE A 9 12.31 -5.09 -30.56
CA ILE A 9 12.30 -4.38 -29.28
C ILE A 9 11.24 -5.05 -28.40
N TYR A 10 11.64 -5.48 -27.22
CA TYR A 10 10.77 -6.12 -26.27
C TYR A 10 10.55 -5.20 -25.06
N ASN A 11 9.32 -5.12 -24.60
CA ASN A 11 9.02 -4.54 -23.30
C ASN A 11 9.10 -5.64 -22.25
N LEU A 12 9.97 -5.47 -21.26
CA LEU A 12 10.03 -6.37 -20.13
C LEU A 12 8.91 -5.99 -19.16
N SER A 13 7.81 -6.76 -19.20
CA SER A 13 6.71 -6.58 -18.25
C SER A 13 7.25 -6.75 -16.82
N GLY A 14 7.07 -5.71 -15.99
CA GLY A 14 7.60 -5.69 -14.63
C GLY A 14 9.04 -5.20 -14.48
N GLY A 15 9.67 -4.74 -15.58
CA GLY A 15 10.99 -4.12 -15.53
C GLY A 15 12.08 -5.04 -14.97
N MET A 16 13.12 -4.44 -14.41
CA MET A 16 14.27 -5.16 -13.86
C MET A 16 13.92 -6.03 -12.66
N LEU A 17 12.91 -5.66 -11.87
CA LEU A 17 12.46 -6.47 -10.74
C LEU A 17 11.94 -7.84 -11.18
N ALA A 18 11.19 -7.89 -12.29
CA ALA A 18 10.75 -9.16 -12.87
C ALA A 18 11.90 -9.96 -13.46
N TRP A 19 12.90 -9.30 -14.03
CA TRP A 19 14.10 -9.92 -14.58
C TRP A 19 14.92 -10.63 -13.50
N ASP A 20 15.09 -9.99 -12.35
CA ASP A 20 15.85 -10.54 -11.23
C ASP A 20 15.06 -11.56 -10.40
N GLY A 21 13.85 -11.95 -10.86
CA GLY A 21 12.97 -12.88 -10.14
C GLY A 21 12.23 -12.22 -8.97
N GLY A 22 12.40 -10.92 -8.77
CA GLY A 22 11.52 -10.12 -7.96
C GLY A 22 10.19 -9.97 -8.68
N MET A 23 9.09 -10.37 -8.06
CA MET A 23 7.78 -10.24 -8.70
C MET A 23 7.45 -8.76 -8.89
N ALA A 24 7.53 -8.30 -10.12
CA ALA A 24 6.71 -7.16 -10.50
C ALA A 24 5.27 -7.64 -10.48
N VAL A 25 4.56 -7.23 -9.49
CA VAL A 25 3.12 -7.49 -9.39
C VAL A 25 2.45 -6.79 -10.56
N ASP A 26 1.60 -7.50 -11.30
CA ASP A 26 0.75 -6.85 -12.30
C ASP A 26 -0.03 -5.72 -11.60
N TYR A 27 0.20 -4.55 -12.05
CA TYR A 27 -0.18 -3.31 -11.38
C TYR A 27 -1.35 -2.63 -12.06
N PRO A 28 -1.99 -1.79 -11.37
CA PRO A 28 -2.24 -1.74 -9.94
C PRO A 28 -3.32 -2.75 -9.54
N ARG A 29 -3.23 -3.27 -8.31
CA ARG A 29 -4.11 -4.30 -7.75
C ARG A 29 -5.51 -3.78 -7.40
N VAL A 30 -6.18 -3.14 -8.36
CA VAL A 30 -7.55 -2.63 -8.17
C VAL A 30 -8.57 -3.74 -7.88
N ASP A 31 -8.20 -5.00 -8.12
CA ASP A 31 -8.96 -6.18 -7.71
C ASP A 31 -9.09 -6.35 -6.19
N LEU A 32 -8.32 -5.60 -5.41
CA LEU A 32 -8.49 -5.49 -3.95
C LEU A 32 -9.75 -4.72 -3.56
N PHE A 33 -10.35 -3.99 -4.52
CA PHE A 33 -11.57 -3.23 -4.31
C PHE A 33 -12.73 -3.83 -5.09
N ASP A 34 -13.89 -3.91 -4.45
CA ASP A 34 -15.14 -4.19 -5.15
C ASP A 34 -15.62 -2.92 -5.85
N MET A 35 -15.27 -2.77 -7.14
CA MET A 35 -15.62 -1.59 -7.93
C MET A 35 -17.14 -1.40 -8.14
N GLN A 36 -17.98 -2.36 -7.73
CA GLN A 36 -19.45 -2.24 -7.73
C GLN A 36 -19.99 -1.80 -6.36
N ALA A 37 -19.14 -1.75 -5.34
CA ALA A 37 -19.51 -1.32 -3.99
C ALA A 37 -19.83 0.18 -3.92
N ALA A 38 -20.58 0.56 -2.90
CA ALA A 38 -20.81 1.98 -2.61
C ALA A 38 -19.49 2.68 -2.23
N PRO A 39 -19.35 3.99 -2.47
CA PRO A 39 -18.12 4.73 -2.12
C PRO A 39 -17.69 4.58 -0.66
N ALA A 40 -18.63 4.50 0.28
CA ALA A 40 -18.32 4.27 1.69
C ALA A 40 -17.64 2.90 1.91
N ASP A 41 -18.06 1.86 1.19
CA ASP A 41 -17.46 0.53 1.29
C ASP A 41 -16.05 0.50 0.67
N LEU A 42 -15.81 1.27 -0.39
CA LEU A 42 -14.46 1.43 -0.96
C LEU A 42 -13.51 2.07 0.06
N PHE A 43 -13.96 3.07 0.81
CA PHE A 43 -13.15 3.66 1.87
C PHE A 43 -12.92 2.71 3.05
N MET A 44 -13.89 1.85 3.38
CA MET A 44 -13.69 0.78 4.35
C MET A 44 -12.59 -0.20 3.90
N GLN A 45 -12.61 -0.59 2.63
CA GLN A 45 -11.58 -1.45 2.04
C GLN A 45 -10.21 -0.76 2.06
N ALA A 46 -10.14 0.53 1.72
CA ALA A 46 -8.91 1.30 1.82
C ALA A 46 -8.37 1.33 3.26
N MET A 47 -9.18 1.70 4.25
CA MET A 47 -8.76 1.69 5.66
C MET A 47 -8.28 0.31 6.14
N ASN A 48 -8.86 -0.77 5.59
CA ASN A 48 -8.42 -2.12 5.92
C ASN A 48 -7.04 -2.45 5.35
N LEU A 49 -6.68 -1.91 4.18
CA LEU A 49 -5.33 -2.02 3.60
C LEU A 49 -4.30 -1.23 4.42
N GLU A 50 -4.60 0.02 4.80
CA GLU A 50 -3.76 0.82 5.70
C GLU A 50 -3.49 0.08 7.03
N LYS A 51 -4.51 -0.60 7.57
CA LYS A 51 -4.32 -1.43 8.76
C LYS A 51 -3.39 -2.61 8.52
N GLY A 52 -3.40 -3.19 7.33
CA GLY A 52 -2.48 -4.24 6.92
C GLY A 52 -1.04 -3.75 6.93
N ALA A 53 -0.76 -2.59 6.32
CA ALA A 53 0.57 -1.97 6.31
C ALA A 53 1.01 -1.56 7.72
N LEU A 54 0.13 -0.95 8.51
CA LEU A 54 0.39 -0.65 9.93
C LEU A 54 0.85 -1.88 10.71
N LYS A 55 0.12 -3.00 10.59
CA LYS A 55 0.47 -4.27 11.25
C LYS A 55 1.84 -4.75 10.81
N PHE A 56 2.12 -4.67 9.51
CA PHE A 56 3.37 -5.12 8.94
C PHE A 56 4.56 -4.28 9.41
N TYR A 57 4.48 -2.96 9.31
CA TYR A 57 5.56 -2.08 9.77
C TYR A 57 5.78 -2.18 11.29
N SER A 58 4.71 -2.31 12.07
CA SER A 58 4.81 -2.55 13.52
C SER A 58 5.49 -3.89 13.83
N HIS A 59 5.21 -4.93 13.06
CA HIS A 59 5.87 -6.24 13.19
C HIS A 59 7.37 -6.13 12.94
N ILE A 60 7.80 -5.45 11.87
CA ILE A 60 9.24 -5.26 11.58
C ILE A 60 9.90 -4.44 12.70
N GLN A 61 9.28 -3.35 13.14
CA GLN A 61 9.82 -2.53 14.22
C GLN A 61 10.04 -3.35 15.50
N GLN A 62 9.09 -4.21 15.86
CA GLN A 62 9.22 -5.07 17.04
C GLN A 62 10.28 -6.14 16.88
N GLN A 63 10.32 -6.80 15.71
CA GLN A 63 11.28 -7.86 15.43
C GLN A 63 12.74 -7.37 15.44
N TYR A 64 12.97 -6.12 15.08
CA TYR A 64 14.29 -5.50 14.96
C TYR A 64 14.46 -4.32 15.92
N ALA A 65 13.82 -4.36 17.09
CA ALA A 65 13.78 -3.24 18.04
C ALA A 65 15.17 -2.73 18.45
N ASP A 66 16.17 -3.62 18.54
CA ASP A 66 17.54 -3.27 18.90
C ASP A 66 18.38 -2.71 17.74
N ALA A 67 17.84 -2.71 16.52
CA ALA A 67 18.54 -2.19 15.35
C ALA A 67 18.29 -0.68 15.20
N GLY A 68 19.36 0.11 15.11
CA GLY A 68 19.28 1.58 15.04
C GLY A 68 18.48 2.13 13.83
N TRP A 69 18.21 1.30 12.83
CA TRP A 69 17.41 1.64 11.66
C TRP A 69 15.91 1.30 11.83
N SER A 70 15.52 0.57 12.86
CA SER A 70 14.12 0.10 13.04
C SER A 70 13.11 1.23 13.24
N ASP A 71 13.57 2.38 13.72
CA ASP A 71 12.73 3.58 13.89
C ASP A 71 12.08 4.08 12.60
N VAL A 72 12.65 3.73 11.44
CA VAL A 72 12.01 4.02 10.13
C VAL A 72 10.64 3.36 10.08
N PHE A 73 10.55 2.09 10.44
CA PHE A 73 9.29 1.33 10.42
C PHE A 73 8.29 1.84 11.48
N GLY A 74 8.77 2.35 12.61
CA GLY A 74 7.92 3.04 13.58
C GLY A 74 7.33 4.35 13.05
N ARG A 75 8.06 5.06 12.18
CA ARG A 75 7.52 6.24 11.50
C ARG A 75 6.51 5.87 10.43
N LEU A 76 6.78 4.84 9.62
CA LEU A 76 5.84 4.30 8.64
C LEU A 76 4.54 3.85 9.34
N SER A 77 4.62 3.02 10.39
CA SER A 77 3.44 2.62 11.16
C SER A 77 2.57 3.80 11.62
N LYS A 78 3.18 4.89 12.05
CA LYS A 78 2.42 6.10 12.46
C LYS A 78 1.79 6.81 11.27
N ALA A 79 2.45 6.77 10.14
CA ALA A 79 1.94 7.36 8.90
C ALA A 79 0.68 6.63 8.43
N GLU A 80 0.67 5.29 8.47
CA GLU A 80 -0.53 4.49 8.11
C GLU A 80 -1.76 4.83 8.96
N ILE A 81 -1.57 5.14 10.24
CA ILE A 81 -2.67 5.66 11.07
C ILE A 81 -3.15 7.01 10.54
N GLY A 82 -2.24 7.86 10.06
CA GLY A 82 -2.57 9.15 9.43
C GLY A 82 -3.36 8.98 8.14
N HIS A 83 -2.95 8.03 7.28
CA HIS A 83 -3.64 7.68 6.04
C HIS A 83 -5.03 7.14 6.34
N ALA A 84 -5.16 6.16 7.22
CA ALA A 84 -6.44 5.61 7.63
C ALA A 84 -7.38 6.70 8.20
N ARG A 85 -6.88 7.68 8.95
CA ARG A 85 -7.67 8.81 9.44
C ARG A 85 -8.13 9.72 8.30
N THR A 86 -7.30 9.92 7.29
CA THR A 86 -7.67 10.68 6.09
C THR A 86 -8.80 9.96 5.34
N VAL A 87 -8.65 8.65 5.12
CA VAL A 87 -9.70 7.81 4.50
C VAL A 87 -10.99 7.85 5.31
N TYR A 88 -10.89 7.71 6.64
CA TYR A 88 -12.03 7.78 7.55
C TYR A 88 -12.77 9.12 7.46
N HIS A 89 -12.06 10.24 7.29
CA HIS A 89 -12.68 11.54 7.13
C HIS A 89 -13.64 11.56 5.92
N PHE A 90 -13.22 11.01 4.79
CA PHE A 90 -14.07 10.90 3.59
C PHE A 90 -15.19 9.87 3.78
N TRP A 91 -14.89 8.73 4.38
CA TRP A 91 -15.88 7.72 4.72
C TRP A 91 -17.02 8.31 5.55
N LYS A 92 -16.69 9.07 6.59
CA LYS A 92 -17.66 9.65 7.52
C LYS A 92 -18.61 10.66 6.86
N GLN A 93 -18.20 11.28 5.78
CA GLN A 93 -19.07 12.19 5.00
C GLN A 93 -20.12 11.44 4.18
N MET A 94 -19.86 10.18 3.85
CA MET A 94 -20.71 9.35 2.97
C MET A 94 -21.47 8.27 3.75
N ALA A 95 -20.93 7.82 4.88
CA ALA A 95 -21.58 6.81 5.71
C ALA A 95 -22.72 7.42 6.53
N SER A 96 -23.82 6.68 6.65
CA SER A 96 -24.90 7.01 7.56
C SER A 96 -24.59 6.70 9.02
N ASP A 97 -23.50 5.99 9.26
CA ASP A 97 -23.04 5.54 10.56
C ASP A 97 -22.21 6.63 11.26
N ALA A 98 -22.36 6.74 12.58
CA ALA A 98 -21.66 7.68 13.44
C ALA A 98 -20.48 7.06 14.20
N THR A 99 -20.08 5.82 13.88
CA THR A 99 -18.96 5.12 14.54
C THR A 99 -17.68 5.98 14.51
N ASP A 100 -17.01 6.11 15.65
CA ASP A 100 -15.74 6.83 15.73
C ASP A 100 -14.59 6.04 15.07
N PHE A 101 -13.50 6.77 14.76
CA PHE A 101 -12.37 6.20 14.05
C PHE A 101 -11.76 5.00 14.77
N ASP A 102 -11.52 5.13 16.06
CA ASP A 102 -10.75 4.11 16.79
C ASP A 102 -11.56 2.81 16.87
N THR A 103 -12.86 2.91 17.18
CA THR A 103 -13.78 1.74 17.18
C THR A 103 -13.86 1.09 15.80
N LEU A 104 -14.03 1.89 14.74
CA LEU A 104 -14.12 1.39 13.37
C LEU A 104 -12.81 0.72 12.96
N PHE A 105 -11.70 1.42 13.14
CA PHE A 105 -10.38 0.94 12.73
C PHE A 105 -9.96 -0.32 13.50
N GLU A 106 -10.29 -0.44 14.79
CA GLU A 106 -10.05 -1.65 15.57
C GLU A 106 -10.83 -2.86 15.02
N SER A 107 -12.04 -2.65 14.49
CA SER A 107 -12.88 -3.71 13.94
C SER A 107 -12.35 -4.29 12.60
N LEU A 108 -11.49 -3.57 11.89
CA LEU A 108 -10.90 -4.03 10.63
C LEU A 108 -9.87 -5.14 10.89
N GLU A 109 -9.73 -6.04 9.94
CA GLU A 109 -8.82 -7.18 10.07
C GLU A 109 -7.36 -6.82 9.72
N GLY A 110 -7.14 -6.05 8.64
CA GLY A 110 -5.81 -5.69 8.16
C GLY A 110 -4.99 -6.91 7.74
N ASP A 111 -5.61 -7.82 6.98
CA ASP A 111 -4.98 -9.09 6.59
C ASP A 111 -4.26 -9.02 5.25
N VAL A 112 -4.46 -7.93 4.52
CA VAL A 112 -3.85 -7.67 3.21
C VAL A 112 -3.26 -6.27 3.21
N LEU A 113 -2.08 -6.11 2.62
CA LEU A 113 -1.39 -4.85 2.39
C LEU A 113 -1.78 -4.29 1.00
N GLU A 114 -1.51 -3.00 0.74
CA GLU A 114 -1.88 -2.30 -0.50
C GLU A 114 -1.34 -2.96 -1.78
N GLY A 115 -0.22 -3.64 -1.70
CA GLY A 115 0.32 -4.44 -2.81
C GLY A 115 -0.39 -5.77 -3.05
N GLY A 116 -1.46 -6.07 -2.30
CA GLY A 116 -2.21 -7.32 -2.41
C GLY A 116 -1.51 -8.53 -1.81
N VAL A 117 -0.44 -8.30 -1.06
CA VAL A 117 0.26 -9.36 -0.32
C VAL A 117 -0.46 -9.55 1.02
N SER A 118 -0.79 -10.78 1.38
CA SER A 118 -1.38 -11.04 2.69
C SER A 118 -0.34 -10.82 3.81
N PHE A 119 -0.80 -10.41 4.99
CA PHE A 119 0.07 -10.20 6.14
C PHE A 119 0.95 -11.42 6.46
N PRO A 120 0.43 -12.68 6.49
CA PRO A 120 1.27 -13.86 6.69
C PRO A 120 2.36 -14.03 5.62
N GLN A 121 2.05 -13.79 4.34
CA GLN A 121 3.04 -13.87 3.25
C GLN A 121 4.12 -12.80 3.39
N ALA A 122 3.75 -11.58 3.78
CA ALA A 122 4.71 -10.51 4.03
C ALA A 122 5.66 -10.86 5.19
N VAL A 123 5.14 -11.41 6.28
CA VAL A 123 5.93 -11.90 7.43
C VAL A 123 6.86 -13.05 7.03
N GLU A 124 6.37 -14.01 6.24
CA GLU A 124 7.20 -15.11 5.71
C GLU A 124 8.36 -14.58 4.85
N ARG A 125 8.10 -13.57 4.02
CA ARG A 125 9.14 -12.91 3.23
C ARG A 125 10.22 -12.28 4.12
N VAL A 126 9.82 -11.58 5.20
CA VAL A 126 10.76 -11.05 6.20
C VAL A 126 11.59 -12.17 6.83
N ALA A 127 10.95 -13.26 7.25
CA ALA A 127 11.62 -14.42 7.86
C ALA A 127 12.59 -15.15 6.90
N SER A 128 12.41 -15.00 5.60
CA SER A 128 13.29 -15.58 4.58
C SER A 128 14.60 -14.81 4.34
N ILE A 129 14.68 -13.55 4.80
CA ILE A 129 15.86 -12.70 4.63
C ILE A 129 17.05 -13.33 5.36
N ARG A 130 18.20 -13.40 4.68
CA ARG A 130 19.45 -13.90 5.23
C ARG A 130 20.48 -12.78 5.28
N GLY A 131 21.29 -12.76 6.33
CA GLY A 131 22.32 -11.74 6.52
C GLY A 131 21.79 -10.41 7.04
N ALA A 132 22.33 -9.30 6.53
CA ALA A 132 21.93 -7.95 6.95
C ALA A 132 20.53 -7.60 6.42
N ALA A 133 19.58 -7.45 7.32
CA ALA A 133 18.16 -7.27 6.97
C ALA A 133 17.78 -5.82 6.58
N CYS A 134 18.59 -4.80 6.94
CA CYS A 134 18.24 -3.40 6.75
C CYS A 134 17.83 -3.06 5.32
N ILE A 135 18.72 -3.28 4.35
CA ILE A 135 18.45 -2.92 2.93
C ILE A 135 17.25 -3.70 2.36
N PRO A 136 17.20 -5.04 2.47
CA PRO A 136 16.04 -5.78 1.97
C PRO A 136 14.69 -5.35 2.57
N LEU A 137 14.67 -4.93 3.83
CA LEU A 137 13.44 -4.48 4.48
C LEU A 137 13.05 -3.07 4.02
N ILE A 138 14.00 -2.16 3.82
CA ILE A 138 13.73 -0.85 3.24
C ILE A 138 13.22 -0.98 1.80
N GLU A 139 13.83 -1.86 1.00
CA GLU A 139 13.36 -2.14 -0.36
C GLU A 139 11.95 -2.72 -0.37
N LEU A 140 11.64 -3.60 0.58
CA LEU A 140 10.29 -4.16 0.72
C LEU A 140 9.27 -3.09 1.11
N ALA A 141 9.62 -2.19 2.05
CA ALA A 141 8.77 -1.05 2.39
C ALA A 141 8.52 -0.17 1.17
N LEU A 142 9.58 0.23 0.45
CA LEU A 142 9.42 1.04 -0.78
C LEU A 142 8.53 0.36 -1.83
N GLN A 143 8.59 -0.97 -1.97
CA GLN A 143 7.68 -1.70 -2.86
C GLN A 143 6.22 -1.58 -2.44
N ILE A 144 5.94 -1.60 -1.13
CA ILE A 144 4.59 -1.43 -0.59
C ILE A 144 4.10 -0.01 -0.86
N GLU A 145 4.89 1.02 -0.53
CA GLU A 145 4.54 2.43 -0.75
C GLU A 145 4.30 2.74 -2.25
N TYR A 146 5.14 2.20 -3.15
CA TYR A 146 4.91 2.32 -4.61
C TYR A 146 3.61 1.65 -5.03
N ALA A 147 3.33 0.47 -4.48
CA ALA A 147 2.11 -0.26 -4.76
C ALA A 147 0.87 0.51 -4.31
N ALA A 148 0.91 1.08 -3.11
CA ALA A 148 -0.13 1.92 -2.55
C ALA A 148 -0.37 3.17 -3.41
N PHE A 149 0.70 3.90 -3.74
CA PHE A 149 0.61 5.09 -4.60
C PHE A 149 -0.09 4.79 -5.94
N ASP A 150 0.33 3.75 -6.64
CA ASP A 150 -0.24 3.40 -7.94
C ASP A 150 -1.68 2.88 -7.81
N LEU A 151 -1.97 2.12 -6.75
CA LEU A 151 -3.31 1.62 -6.46
C LEU A 151 -4.29 2.78 -6.24
N TYR A 152 -3.98 3.71 -5.36
CA TYR A 152 -4.87 4.84 -5.06
C TYR A 152 -5.01 5.81 -6.24
N ARG A 153 -3.97 6.00 -7.05
CA ARG A 153 -4.10 6.72 -8.32
C ARG A 153 -5.08 6.04 -9.27
N ALA A 154 -4.94 4.74 -9.45
CA ALA A 154 -5.85 4.00 -10.32
C ALA A 154 -7.29 3.96 -9.77
N MET A 155 -7.45 3.96 -8.46
CA MET A 155 -8.77 4.08 -7.83
C MET A 155 -9.37 5.47 -8.07
N ALA A 156 -8.59 6.53 -8.02
CA ALA A 156 -9.03 7.87 -8.37
C ALA A 156 -9.52 7.94 -9.82
N ASP A 157 -8.72 7.43 -10.76
CA ASP A 157 -9.06 7.45 -12.21
C ASP A 157 -10.35 6.67 -12.53
N ARG A 158 -10.68 5.65 -11.72
CA ARG A 158 -11.84 4.78 -11.91
C ARG A 158 -13.06 5.22 -11.11
N SER A 159 -12.90 6.09 -10.14
CA SER A 159 -14.00 6.55 -9.30
C SER A 159 -14.89 7.54 -10.06
N PRO A 160 -16.21 7.30 -10.15
CA PRO A 160 -17.12 8.19 -10.87
C PRO A 160 -17.47 9.47 -10.07
N ALA A 161 -17.30 9.44 -8.75
CA ALA A 161 -17.63 10.54 -7.86
C ALA A 161 -16.43 11.45 -7.62
N PRO A 162 -16.53 12.78 -7.85
CA PRO A 162 -15.42 13.71 -7.65
C PRO A 162 -14.82 13.69 -6.23
N ASP A 163 -15.64 13.53 -5.21
CA ASP A 163 -15.17 13.45 -3.83
C ASP A 163 -14.33 12.19 -3.58
N ALA A 164 -14.73 11.05 -4.16
CA ALA A 164 -13.95 9.82 -4.08
C ALA A 164 -12.63 9.92 -4.87
N GLN A 165 -12.66 10.54 -6.06
CA GLN A 165 -11.44 10.86 -6.81
C GLN A 165 -10.47 11.68 -5.96
N GLN A 166 -10.96 12.77 -5.37
CA GLN A 166 -10.12 13.66 -4.55
C GLN A 166 -9.57 12.93 -3.33
N ALA A 167 -10.37 12.08 -2.70
CA ALA A 167 -9.94 11.27 -1.57
C ALA A 167 -8.77 10.36 -1.94
N PHE A 168 -8.93 9.54 -2.97
CA PHE A 168 -7.87 8.63 -3.42
C PHE A 168 -6.61 9.36 -3.91
N LEU A 169 -6.74 10.50 -4.58
CA LEU A 169 -5.58 11.33 -4.94
C LEU A 169 -4.86 11.89 -3.71
N THR A 170 -5.60 12.26 -2.67
CA THR A 170 -5.01 12.76 -1.42
C THR A 170 -4.19 11.68 -0.74
N ILE A 171 -4.70 10.44 -0.68
CA ILE A 171 -3.98 9.30 -0.11
C ILE A 171 -2.75 9.00 -0.97
N ALA A 172 -2.89 8.89 -2.29
CA ALA A 172 -1.76 8.66 -3.18
C ALA A 172 -0.63 9.69 -3.00
N GLN A 173 -0.96 10.98 -2.78
CA GLN A 173 0.07 11.98 -2.50
C GLN A 173 0.75 11.79 -1.15
N ALA A 174 0.04 11.28 -0.16
CA ALA A 174 0.62 10.95 1.14
C ALA A 174 1.61 9.78 1.02
N GLU A 175 1.23 8.69 0.30
CA GLU A 175 2.13 7.56 0.00
C GLU A 175 3.42 8.02 -0.70
N LYS A 176 3.26 8.91 -1.69
CA LYS A 176 4.42 9.47 -2.39
C LYS A 176 5.41 10.17 -1.46
N ALA A 177 4.93 10.79 -0.39
CA ALA A 177 5.81 11.49 0.55
C ALA A 177 6.72 10.53 1.35
N HIS A 178 6.35 9.26 1.49
CA HIS A 178 7.16 8.25 2.16
C HIS A 178 8.29 7.69 1.30
N MET A 179 8.23 7.88 0.00
CA MET A 179 9.24 7.39 -0.94
C MET A 179 10.44 8.34 -1.09
N GLY A 180 10.40 9.53 -0.51
CA GLY A 180 11.45 10.56 -0.51
C GLY A 180 12.07 10.78 0.82
#